data_19640fc6760d647bd3e81a0896bdd9fa
#
_entry.id   19640fc6760d647bd3e81a0896bdd9fa
#
_cell.length_a   1.000
_cell.length_b   1.000
_cell.length_c   1.000
_cell.angle_alpha   90.00
_cell.angle_beta   90.00
_cell.angle_gamma   90.00
#
_symmetry.space_group_name_H-M   'P 1'
#
loop_
_entity.id
_entity.type
_entity.pdbx_description
1 polymer ?
#
loop_
_entity_poly.entity_id
_entity_poly.type
_entity_poly.pdbx_seq_one_letter_code
_entity_poly.pdbx_strand_id
1 'polypeptide(L)'
;MGLSERKNIRRAYGFDEVAIVPGETTINPDMTNTDFSVEGINLSTPIIASAMDAITNPGFAVKMSSLGGMAVVNLEGVQTRHEQAEEIIHEIATVSQEESTVLLQKYTSAPIRENLVGMRVEEIKKQGGQCAVSITPANTKRLAPIAAEAGADTIVVQSTVTTARHYSRSIKGLRFPELLEMVSTPILVGNCVGFEVALELMETGIHGVLVGVGPGAACTTREVTGVGVPQVTATISCAAAREEYYRRSGRYIPIITDGGIRTGGDLCKAFVSGADAVMLGTPMAQAEEAPGLGFNWGMANADPSLPRGTRVKVGVKGSLEQILFGPSNRTDGTQNLMGALRTCMGMLGASNIREMHNAKMIVAPAIKTEGKHYQLGMD
;
A
#
# COMPACT_ATOMS: atom_id res chain seq x y z
N MET A 1 38.56 -11.98 -4.86
CA MET A 1 37.75 -10.80 -4.49
C MET A 1 37.62 -10.78 -3.00
N GLY A 2 38.19 -9.76 -2.33
CA GLY A 2 38.15 -9.62 -0.88
C GLY A 2 36.75 -9.30 -0.37
N LEU A 3 36.44 -9.59 0.90
CA LEU A 3 35.16 -9.30 1.54
C LEU A 3 34.73 -7.82 1.42
N SER A 4 35.69 -6.89 1.35
CA SER A 4 35.47 -5.45 1.18
C SER A 4 34.87 -5.07 -0.19
N GLU A 5 35.16 -5.80 -1.25
CA GLU A 5 34.63 -5.56 -2.59
C GLU A 5 33.19 -6.05 -2.75
N ARG A 6 32.71 -6.97 -1.87
CA ARG A 6 31.35 -7.51 -1.89
C ARG A 6 30.34 -6.71 -1.06
N LYS A 7 30.81 -5.84 -0.14
CA LYS A 7 29.97 -4.99 0.71
C LYS A 7 30.04 -3.52 0.29
N ASN A 8 29.55 -3.21 -0.90
CA ASN A 8 29.35 -1.83 -1.29
C ASN A 8 28.06 -1.32 -0.64
N ILE A 9 28.19 -0.59 0.48
CA ILE A 9 27.05 0.05 1.15
C ILE A 9 26.67 1.30 0.38
N ARG A 10 25.56 1.23 -0.35
CA ARG A 10 25.03 2.34 -1.12
C ARG A 10 24.11 3.21 -0.27
N ARG A 11 24.12 4.52 -0.52
CA ARG A 11 23.16 5.44 0.10
C ARG A 11 21.77 5.20 -0.50
N ALA A 12 20.75 5.22 0.35
CA ALA A 12 19.34 5.08 -0.03
C ALA A 12 18.54 6.22 0.58
N TYR A 13 17.43 6.60 -0.06
CA TYR A 13 16.66 7.80 0.28
C TYR A 13 15.19 7.46 0.56
N GLY A 14 14.67 8.05 1.63
CA GLY A 14 13.25 8.10 1.96
C GLY A 14 12.61 9.43 1.54
N PHE A 15 11.32 9.58 1.83
CA PHE A 15 10.59 10.81 1.48
C PHE A 15 11.09 12.06 2.19
N ASP A 16 11.68 11.93 3.38
CA ASP A 16 12.18 13.07 4.16
C ASP A 16 13.51 13.63 3.64
N GLU A 17 14.20 12.89 2.78
CA GLU A 17 15.55 13.21 2.32
C GLU A 17 15.59 13.82 0.92
N VAL A 18 14.46 13.89 0.21
CA VAL A 18 14.40 14.38 -1.16
C VAL A 18 13.38 15.52 -1.32
N ALA A 19 13.61 16.36 -2.32
CA ALA A 19 12.66 17.34 -2.80
C ALA A 19 12.44 17.21 -4.30
N ILE A 20 11.23 17.53 -4.76
CA ILE A 20 10.88 17.58 -6.18
C ILE A 20 11.31 18.95 -6.72
N VAL A 21 11.98 18.95 -7.88
CA VAL A 21 12.35 20.19 -8.58
C VAL A 21 11.19 20.62 -9.46
N PRO A 22 10.72 21.88 -9.39
CA PRO A 22 9.69 22.39 -10.28
C PRO A 22 10.04 22.19 -11.76
N GLY A 23 9.03 22.00 -12.59
CA GLY A 23 9.20 21.89 -14.04
C GLY A 23 9.60 23.21 -14.70
N GLU A 24 10.11 23.13 -15.93
CA GLU A 24 10.39 24.30 -16.76
C GLU A 24 9.10 24.91 -17.33
N THR A 25 8.03 24.13 -17.38
CA THR A 25 6.69 24.52 -17.81
C THR A 25 5.69 24.18 -16.72
N THR A 26 4.65 24.97 -16.57
CA THR A 26 3.53 24.70 -15.64
C THR A 26 2.22 24.61 -16.39
N ILE A 27 1.27 23.84 -15.85
CA ILE A 27 -0.12 23.75 -16.34
C ILE A 27 -1.09 23.95 -15.18
N ASN A 28 -2.34 24.28 -15.48
CA ASN A 28 -3.36 24.36 -14.45
C ASN A 28 -3.69 22.95 -13.90
N PRO A 29 -3.98 22.81 -12.60
CA PRO A 29 -4.33 21.52 -11.99
C PRO A 29 -5.55 20.83 -12.60
N ASP A 30 -6.49 21.57 -13.16
CA ASP A 30 -7.68 21.08 -13.87
C ASP A 30 -7.37 20.42 -15.23
N MET A 31 -6.18 20.66 -15.78
CA MET A 31 -5.68 20.01 -16.99
C MET A 31 -5.03 18.66 -16.70
N THR A 32 -4.96 18.22 -15.45
CA THR A 32 -4.27 16.99 -15.06
C THR A 32 -5.21 15.79 -15.00
N ASN A 33 -4.75 14.65 -15.52
CA ASN A 33 -5.42 13.37 -15.41
C ASN A 33 -4.66 12.46 -14.43
N THR A 34 -5.36 12.00 -13.40
CA THR A 34 -4.83 11.10 -12.37
C THR A 34 -5.28 9.66 -12.51
N ASP A 35 -5.99 9.33 -13.60
CA ASP A 35 -6.54 7.99 -13.82
C ASP A 35 -5.45 6.93 -13.88
N PHE A 36 -5.69 5.84 -13.18
CA PHE A 36 -4.92 4.62 -13.23
C PHE A 36 -5.76 3.54 -13.90
N SER A 37 -5.28 3.01 -15.00
CA SER A 37 -5.97 1.94 -15.75
C SER A 37 -4.95 0.91 -16.21
N VAL A 38 -5.01 -0.28 -15.63
CA VAL A 38 -4.13 -1.40 -15.98
C VAL A 38 -4.90 -2.71 -15.84
N GLU A 39 -4.96 -3.47 -16.92
CA GLU A 39 -5.40 -4.87 -16.98
C GLU A 39 -6.69 -5.17 -16.16
N GLY A 40 -7.72 -4.34 -16.34
CA GLY A 40 -9.02 -4.51 -15.66
C GLY A 40 -9.18 -3.73 -14.36
N ILE A 41 -8.10 -3.13 -13.83
CA ILE A 41 -8.15 -2.25 -12.66
C ILE A 41 -8.23 -0.80 -13.14
N ASN A 42 -9.33 -0.13 -12.81
CA ASN A 42 -9.57 1.25 -13.22
C ASN A 42 -9.87 2.11 -11.99
N LEU A 43 -9.02 3.08 -11.71
CA LEU A 43 -9.16 4.00 -10.59
C LEU A 43 -9.04 5.44 -11.09
N SER A 44 -10.01 6.30 -10.81
CA SER A 44 -9.89 7.74 -11.05
C SER A 44 -9.07 8.42 -9.93
N THR A 45 -8.94 7.74 -8.79
CA THR A 45 -8.09 8.11 -7.66
C THR A 45 -7.05 7.01 -7.52
N PRO A 46 -5.76 7.23 -7.87
CA PRO A 46 -4.73 6.19 -7.90
C PRO A 46 -4.21 5.86 -6.48
N ILE A 47 -5.15 5.69 -5.56
CA ILE A 47 -4.92 5.42 -4.13
C ILE A 47 -5.64 4.13 -3.75
N ILE A 48 -4.89 3.23 -3.12
CA ILE A 48 -5.37 1.95 -2.62
C ILE A 48 -5.23 1.97 -1.09
N ALA A 49 -6.32 1.69 -0.37
CA ALA A 49 -6.26 1.54 1.09
C ALA A 49 -5.68 0.17 1.45
N SER A 50 -4.74 0.16 2.41
CA SER A 50 -4.00 -1.05 2.80
C SER A 50 -4.90 -2.12 3.44
N ALA A 51 -4.52 -3.38 3.23
CA ALA A 51 -5.18 -4.57 3.73
C ALA A 51 -4.95 -4.77 5.24
N MET A 52 -5.55 -3.92 6.06
CA MET A 52 -5.40 -3.92 7.52
C MET A 52 -6.78 -3.82 8.17
N ASP A 53 -7.05 -4.68 9.16
CA ASP A 53 -8.37 -4.72 9.84
C ASP A 53 -8.77 -3.38 10.47
N ALA A 54 -7.79 -2.57 10.90
CA ALA A 54 -8.01 -1.22 11.41
C ALA A 54 -8.43 -0.19 10.35
N ILE A 55 -8.29 -0.52 9.07
CA ILE A 55 -8.50 0.42 7.96
C ILE A 55 -9.67 -0.03 7.12
N THR A 56 -9.63 -1.27 6.63
CA THR A 56 -10.55 -1.76 5.60
C THR A 56 -11.48 -2.83 6.14
N ASN A 57 -12.76 -2.50 6.22
CA ASN A 57 -13.89 -3.40 6.30
C ASN A 57 -14.74 -3.27 5.02
N PRO A 58 -15.79 -4.06 4.81
CA PRO A 58 -16.65 -3.94 3.61
C PRO A 58 -17.24 -2.55 3.41
N GLY A 59 -17.69 -1.87 4.48
CA GLY A 59 -18.24 -0.51 4.40
C GLY A 59 -17.21 0.51 3.92
N PHE A 60 -15.99 0.46 4.47
CA PHE A 60 -14.88 1.31 4.02
C PHE A 60 -14.52 1.05 2.55
N ALA A 61 -14.53 -0.22 2.11
CA ALA A 61 -14.23 -0.58 0.73
C ALA A 61 -15.26 0.02 -0.25
N VAL A 62 -16.54 -0.04 0.08
CA VAL A 62 -17.61 0.58 -0.70
C VAL A 62 -17.45 2.10 -0.76
N LYS A 63 -17.18 2.75 0.37
CA LYS A 63 -16.95 4.20 0.42
C LYS A 63 -15.73 4.60 -0.41
N MET A 64 -14.60 3.89 -0.28
CA MET A 64 -13.38 4.15 -1.05
C MET A 64 -13.61 4.00 -2.55
N SER A 65 -14.35 2.96 -2.96
CA SER A 65 -14.75 2.73 -4.34
C SER A 65 -15.61 3.88 -4.89
N SER A 66 -16.56 4.39 -4.10
CA SER A 66 -17.41 5.53 -4.50
C SER A 66 -16.61 6.82 -4.72
N LEU A 67 -15.42 6.92 -4.13
CA LEU A 67 -14.48 8.03 -4.28
C LEU A 67 -13.42 7.76 -5.37
N GLY A 68 -13.61 6.72 -6.17
CA GLY A 68 -12.76 6.38 -7.31
C GLY A 68 -11.45 5.68 -6.96
N GLY A 69 -11.22 5.36 -5.70
CA GLY A 69 -10.09 4.56 -5.24
C GLY A 69 -10.46 3.09 -5.02
N MET A 70 -9.57 2.33 -4.42
CA MET A 70 -9.78 0.92 -4.07
C MET A 70 -9.35 0.67 -2.62
N ALA A 71 -10.03 -0.24 -1.93
CA ALA A 71 -9.60 -0.69 -0.61
C ALA A 71 -9.47 -2.21 -0.60
N VAL A 72 -8.44 -2.69 0.09
CA VAL A 72 -8.11 -4.12 0.11
C VAL A 72 -8.53 -4.74 1.44
N VAL A 73 -9.44 -5.70 1.40
CA VAL A 73 -9.86 -6.46 2.59
C VAL A 73 -8.85 -7.57 2.87
N ASN A 74 -8.38 -7.66 4.11
CA ASN A 74 -7.50 -8.74 4.53
C ASN A 74 -8.28 -10.04 4.79
N LEU A 75 -8.09 -11.05 3.94
CA LEU A 75 -8.73 -12.36 4.10
C LEU A 75 -8.11 -13.27 5.18
N GLU A 76 -7.10 -12.79 5.88
CA GLU A 76 -6.45 -13.53 6.97
C GLU A 76 -6.57 -12.82 8.32
N GLY A 77 -7.30 -11.70 8.34
CA GLY A 77 -7.58 -10.90 9.53
C GLY A 77 -8.83 -11.32 10.27
N VAL A 78 -9.33 -10.42 11.11
CA VAL A 78 -10.55 -10.61 11.92
C VAL A 78 -11.78 -10.78 11.05
N GLN A 79 -11.83 -10.11 9.88
CA GLN A 79 -12.96 -10.08 8.95
C GLN A 79 -13.43 -11.46 8.47
N THR A 80 -12.51 -12.41 8.35
CA THR A 80 -12.79 -13.76 7.83
C THR A 80 -12.67 -14.86 8.89
N ARG A 81 -12.40 -14.49 10.13
CA ARG A 81 -12.34 -15.41 11.26
C ARG A 81 -13.58 -15.34 12.14
N HIS A 82 -14.22 -14.19 12.19
CA HIS A 82 -15.36 -13.92 13.06
C HIS A 82 -16.51 -13.25 12.31
N GLU A 83 -17.72 -13.64 12.63
CA GLU A 83 -18.92 -13.01 12.06
C GLU A 83 -19.07 -11.58 12.57
N GLN A 84 -18.82 -11.37 13.89
CA GLN A 84 -18.89 -10.08 14.58
C GLN A 84 -17.56 -9.31 14.46
N ALA A 85 -16.97 -9.26 13.27
CA ALA A 85 -15.66 -8.65 13.06
C ALA A 85 -15.60 -7.16 13.47
N GLU A 86 -16.69 -6.40 13.24
CA GLU A 86 -16.75 -4.99 13.60
C GLU A 86 -16.70 -4.75 15.10
N GLU A 87 -17.44 -5.55 15.89
CA GLU A 87 -17.44 -5.49 17.37
C GLU A 87 -16.04 -5.80 17.91
N ILE A 88 -15.38 -6.81 17.35
CA ILE A 88 -14.03 -7.21 17.75
C ILE A 88 -13.00 -6.11 17.41
N ILE A 89 -13.09 -5.52 16.24
CA ILE A 89 -12.20 -4.42 15.84
C ILE A 89 -12.41 -3.21 16.76
N HIS A 90 -13.65 -2.89 17.07
CA HIS A 90 -14.00 -1.83 18.01
C HIS A 90 -13.43 -2.13 19.41
N GLU A 91 -13.57 -3.36 19.92
CA GLU A 91 -12.97 -3.79 21.19
C GLU A 91 -11.46 -3.58 21.18
N ILE A 92 -10.76 -4.07 20.14
CA ILE A 92 -9.29 -3.90 19.99
C ILE A 92 -8.91 -2.41 19.96
N ALA A 93 -9.72 -1.55 19.33
CA ALA A 93 -9.44 -0.12 19.21
C ALA A 93 -9.61 0.63 20.54
N THR A 94 -10.50 0.17 21.45
CA THR A 94 -10.92 0.92 22.64
C THR A 94 -10.22 0.50 23.94
N VAL A 95 -9.67 -0.69 24.02
CA VAL A 95 -8.94 -1.19 25.22
C VAL A 95 -7.56 -0.54 25.39
N SER A 96 -6.89 -0.83 26.51
CA SER A 96 -5.51 -0.39 26.75
C SER A 96 -4.51 -0.96 25.71
N GLN A 97 -3.30 -0.41 25.68
CA GLN A 97 -2.26 -0.88 24.71
C GLN A 97 -1.85 -2.34 24.99
N GLU A 98 -1.72 -2.71 26.26
CA GLU A 98 -1.34 -4.07 26.70
C GLU A 98 -2.44 -5.07 26.35
N GLU A 99 -3.69 -4.74 26.65
CA GLU A 99 -4.85 -5.58 26.36
C GLU A 99 -5.05 -5.76 24.84
N SER A 100 -4.81 -4.71 24.05
CA SER A 100 -4.97 -4.77 22.59
C SER A 100 -4.08 -5.83 21.94
N THR A 101 -2.84 -6.00 22.45
CA THR A 101 -1.93 -7.04 21.95
C THR A 101 -2.45 -8.43 22.24
N VAL A 102 -2.98 -8.65 23.45
CA VAL A 102 -3.58 -9.94 23.86
C VAL A 102 -4.81 -10.27 23.01
N LEU A 103 -5.68 -9.27 22.80
CA LEU A 103 -6.89 -9.45 21.98
C LEU A 103 -6.54 -9.71 20.51
N LEU A 104 -5.57 -8.99 19.94
CA LEU A 104 -5.10 -9.25 18.58
C LEU A 104 -4.60 -10.69 18.42
N GLN A 105 -3.80 -11.19 19.34
CA GLN A 105 -3.33 -12.57 19.32
C GLN A 105 -4.49 -13.57 19.46
N LYS A 106 -5.41 -13.33 20.39
CA LYS A 106 -6.58 -14.18 20.63
C LYS A 106 -7.45 -14.29 19.36
N TYR A 107 -7.85 -13.15 18.79
CA TYR A 107 -8.79 -13.16 17.67
C TYR A 107 -8.15 -13.59 16.35
N THR A 108 -6.87 -13.33 16.13
CA THR A 108 -6.16 -13.78 14.92
C THR A 108 -5.66 -15.22 15.01
N SER A 109 -5.74 -15.90 16.17
CA SER A 109 -5.44 -17.32 16.30
C SER A 109 -6.58 -18.25 15.84
N ALA A 110 -7.82 -17.74 15.76
CA ALA A 110 -8.95 -18.51 15.25
C ALA A 110 -8.72 -18.90 13.77
N PRO A 111 -9.25 -20.04 13.30
CA PRO A 111 -9.10 -20.46 11.91
C PRO A 111 -9.85 -19.50 10.95
N ILE A 112 -9.31 -19.34 9.74
CA ILE A 112 -10.00 -18.62 8.66
C ILE A 112 -11.22 -19.48 8.23
N ARG A 113 -12.37 -18.83 8.17
CA ARG A 113 -13.65 -19.44 7.78
C ARG A 113 -13.94 -19.09 6.32
N GLU A 114 -13.92 -20.08 5.45
CA GLU A 114 -14.06 -19.92 4.00
C GLU A 114 -15.42 -19.30 3.59
N ASN A 115 -16.48 -19.64 4.33
CA ASN A 115 -17.78 -19.00 4.13
C ASN A 115 -17.76 -17.48 4.36
N LEU A 116 -16.93 -16.99 5.30
CA LEU A 116 -16.80 -15.57 5.56
C LEU A 116 -16.00 -14.88 4.45
N VAL A 117 -15.08 -15.58 3.78
CA VAL A 117 -14.36 -15.02 2.61
C VAL A 117 -15.34 -14.62 1.52
N GLY A 118 -16.18 -15.53 1.06
CA GLY A 118 -17.21 -15.25 0.07
C GLY A 118 -18.18 -14.16 0.54
N MET A 119 -18.66 -14.26 1.79
CA MET A 119 -19.60 -13.29 2.36
C MET A 119 -19.06 -11.85 2.35
N ARG A 120 -17.78 -11.62 2.76
CA ARG A 120 -17.19 -10.27 2.77
C ARG A 120 -17.04 -9.69 1.35
N VAL A 121 -16.68 -10.53 0.37
CA VAL A 121 -16.64 -10.11 -1.04
C VAL A 121 -18.04 -9.72 -1.52
N GLU A 122 -19.04 -10.59 -1.28
CA GLU A 122 -20.42 -10.33 -1.68
C GLU A 122 -21.01 -9.08 -1.02
N GLU A 123 -20.71 -8.80 0.25
CA GLU A 123 -21.14 -7.58 0.95
C GLU A 123 -20.72 -6.33 0.21
N ILE A 124 -19.49 -6.28 -0.32
CA ILE A 124 -18.98 -5.15 -1.11
C ILE A 124 -19.66 -5.11 -2.48
N LYS A 125 -19.72 -6.25 -3.17
CA LYS A 125 -20.29 -6.36 -4.53
C LYS A 125 -21.77 -6.01 -4.58
N LYS A 126 -22.57 -6.43 -3.60
CA LYS A 126 -24.00 -6.11 -3.48
C LYS A 126 -24.26 -4.60 -3.34
N GLN A 127 -23.30 -3.85 -2.84
CA GLN A 127 -23.35 -2.39 -2.72
C GLN A 127 -22.71 -1.65 -3.91
N GLY A 128 -22.31 -2.39 -4.97
CA GLY A 128 -21.73 -1.82 -6.18
C GLY A 128 -20.26 -1.39 -6.03
N GLY A 129 -19.59 -1.78 -4.93
CA GLY A 129 -18.20 -1.46 -4.70
C GLY A 129 -17.22 -2.31 -5.52
N GLN A 130 -16.06 -1.75 -5.83
CA GLN A 130 -14.89 -2.52 -6.27
C GLN A 130 -14.33 -3.31 -5.07
N CYS A 131 -14.17 -4.61 -5.24
CA CYS A 131 -13.69 -5.49 -4.19
C CYS A 131 -12.26 -5.97 -4.48
N ALA A 132 -11.30 -5.54 -3.68
CA ALA A 132 -9.97 -6.11 -3.65
C ALA A 132 -9.75 -6.89 -2.35
N VAL A 133 -9.00 -7.98 -2.43
CA VAL A 133 -8.72 -8.83 -1.27
C VAL A 133 -7.23 -9.15 -1.17
N SER A 134 -6.69 -9.25 0.05
CA SER A 134 -5.30 -9.63 0.29
C SER A 134 -5.19 -11.00 0.93
N ILE A 135 -4.23 -11.77 0.44
CA ILE A 135 -3.94 -13.14 0.87
C ILE A 135 -2.42 -13.32 0.92
N THR A 136 -1.91 -14.02 1.94
CA THR A 136 -0.49 -14.40 1.95
C THR A 136 -0.20 -15.53 0.95
N PRO A 137 1.03 -15.65 0.44
CA PRO A 137 1.40 -16.74 -0.47
C PRO A 137 1.02 -18.14 0.04
N ALA A 138 1.06 -18.34 1.36
CA ALA A 138 0.75 -19.65 1.98
C ALA A 138 -0.73 -20.07 1.83
N ASN A 139 -1.66 -19.11 1.86
CA ASN A 139 -3.09 -19.37 1.79
C ASN A 139 -3.70 -19.10 0.40
N THR A 140 -2.93 -18.57 -0.55
CA THR A 140 -3.44 -18.12 -1.85
C THR A 140 -4.12 -19.25 -2.63
N LYS A 141 -3.52 -20.44 -2.71
CA LYS A 141 -4.13 -21.59 -3.45
C LYS A 141 -5.50 -22.00 -2.91
N ARG A 142 -5.75 -21.76 -1.62
CA ARG A 142 -7.00 -22.09 -0.95
C ARG A 142 -8.05 -20.98 -1.07
N LEU A 143 -7.64 -19.73 -0.83
CA LEU A 143 -8.58 -18.63 -0.67
C LEU A 143 -8.84 -17.84 -1.96
N ALA A 144 -7.88 -17.79 -2.90
CA ALA A 144 -8.03 -17.01 -4.12
C ALA A 144 -9.20 -17.50 -5.02
N PRO A 145 -9.41 -18.82 -5.23
CA PRO A 145 -10.56 -19.28 -6.00
C PRO A 145 -11.90 -18.89 -5.36
N ILE A 146 -12.01 -18.98 -4.02
CA ILE A 146 -13.24 -18.62 -3.29
C ILE A 146 -13.55 -17.12 -3.46
N ALA A 147 -12.53 -16.27 -3.31
CA ALA A 147 -12.69 -14.84 -3.48
C ALA A 147 -13.04 -14.46 -4.93
N ALA A 148 -12.41 -15.11 -5.92
CA ALA A 148 -12.70 -14.89 -7.33
C ALA A 148 -14.13 -15.32 -7.71
N GLU A 149 -14.58 -16.50 -7.23
CA GLU A 149 -15.93 -17.00 -7.43
C GLU A 149 -16.99 -16.09 -6.80
N ALA A 150 -16.70 -15.51 -5.62
CA ALA A 150 -17.57 -14.54 -4.97
C ALA A 150 -17.58 -13.15 -5.67
N GLY A 151 -16.73 -12.93 -6.68
CA GLY A 151 -16.69 -11.71 -7.50
C GLY A 151 -15.65 -10.68 -7.11
N ALA A 152 -14.56 -11.06 -6.46
CA ALA A 152 -13.44 -10.14 -6.21
C ALA A 152 -12.87 -9.61 -7.54
N ASP A 153 -12.69 -8.28 -7.62
CA ASP A 153 -12.17 -7.60 -8.83
C ASP A 153 -10.63 -7.60 -8.87
N THR A 154 -9.98 -7.77 -7.72
CA THR A 154 -8.51 -7.78 -7.62
C THR A 154 -8.07 -8.67 -6.46
N ILE A 155 -7.04 -9.48 -6.68
CA ILE A 155 -6.39 -10.27 -5.65
C ILE A 155 -4.98 -9.73 -5.41
N VAL A 156 -4.66 -9.40 -4.17
CA VAL A 156 -3.34 -8.96 -3.72
C VAL A 156 -2.66 -10.11 -2.99
N VAL A 157 -1.61 -10.66 -3.59
CA VAL A 157 -0.77 -11.68 -2.93
C VAL A 157 0.38 -10.96 -2.24
N GLN A 158 0.29 -10.85 -0.93
CA GLN A 158 1.16 -9.97 -0.14
C GLN A 158 1.78 -10.67 1.06
N SER A 159 3.09 -10.47 1.24
CA SER A 159 3.81 -10.76 2.49
C SER A 159 4.88 -9.71 2.75
N THR A 160 5.59 -9.78 3.88
CA THR A 160 6.67 -8.84 4.22
C THR A 160 7.71 -8.74 3.11
N VAL A 161 8.13 -9.88 2.55
CA VAL A 161 8.96 -9.99 1.36
C VAL A 161 8.44 -11.11 0.49
N THR A 162 8.14 -10.80 -0.76
CA THR A 162 7.69 -11.77 -1.76
C THR A 162 8.68 -11.84 -2.93
N THR A 163 8.99 -13.06 -3.36
CA THR A 163 9.87 -13.33 -4.50
C THR A 163 9.22 -14.35 -5.43
N ALA A 164 9.59 -14.33 -6.70
CA ALA A 164 9.14 -15.34 -7.67
C ALA A 164 9.66 -16.75 -7.34
N ARG A 165 10.78 -16.81 -6.61
CA ARG A 165 11.45 -18.06 -6.21
C ARG A 165 11.46 -18.19 -4.69
N HIS A 166 10.50 -18.94 -4.15
CA HIS A 166 10.44 -19.26 -2.73
C HIS A 166 10.70 -20.76 -2.49
N TYR A 167 11.66 -21.07 -1.64
CA TYR A 167 12.01 -22.44 -1.28
C TYR A 167 11.48 -22.77 0.12
N SER A 168 10.69 -23.83 0.23
CA SER A 168 10.17 -24.35 1.51
C SER A 168 10.42 -25.87 1.60
N ARG A 169 10.69 -26.34 2.82
CA ARG A 169 10.81 -27.78 3.08
C ARG A 169 9.48 -28.45 3.38
N SER A 170 8.51 -27.71 3.86
CA SER A 170 7.26 -28.24 4.41
C SER A 170 6.04 -28.05 3.51
N ILE A 171 6.05 -27.09 2.60
CA ILE A 171 4.92 -26.75 1.74
C ILE A 171 5.43 -26.51 0.32
N LYS A 172 4.76 -27.09 -0.68
CA LYS A 172 5.01 -26.72 -2.07
C LYS A 172 4.67 -25.22 -2.23
N GLY A 173 5.69 -24.40 -2.44
CA GLY A 173 5.56 -22.94 -2.54
C GLY A 173 4.54 -22.53 -3.60
N LEU A 174 3.98 -21.34 -3.46
CA LEU A 174 3.15 -20.71 -4.48
C LEU A 174 4.00 -20.44 -5.73
N ARG A 175 3.48 -20.82 -6.89
CA ARG A 175 4.00 -20.43 -8.20
C ARG A 175 2.98 -19.53 -8.87
N PHE A 176 3.37 -18.31 -9.20
CA PHE A 176 2.44 -17.34 -9.77
C PHE A 176 1.82 -17.78 -11.11
N PRO A 177 2.57 -18.42 -12.04
CA PRO A 177 1.93 -18.98 -13.23
C PRO A 177 0.80 -19.98 -12.94
N GLU A 178 0.97 -20.87 -11.92
CA GLU A 178 -0.10 -21.80 -11.50
C GLU A 178 -1.31 -21.03 -10.95
N LEU A 179 -1.11 -19.93 -10.23
CA LEU A 179 -2.20 -19.09 -9.73
C LEU A 179 -2.97 -18.40 -10.86
N LEU A 180 -2.26 -17.89 -11.85
CA LEU A 180 -2.86 -17.25 -13.04
C LEU A 180 -3.70 -18.22 -13.89
N GLU A 181 -3.39 -19.52 -13.83
CA GLU A 181 -4.24 -20.57 -14.45
C GLU A 181 -5.50 -20.88 -13.60
N MET A 182 -5.44 -20.65 -12.28
CA MET A 182 -6.56 -20.95 -11.36
C MET A 182 -7.63 -19.85 -11.33
N VAL A 183 -7.24 -18.58 -11.50
CA VAL A 183 -8.15 -17.43 -11.41
C VAL A 183 -7.89 -16.43 -12.55
N SER A 184 -8.95 -15.89 -13.12
CA SER A 184 -8.87 -14.84 -14.15
C SER A 184 -8.83 -13.43 -13.58
N THR A 185 -9.02 -13.29 -12.26
CA THR A 185 -9.00 -12.01 -11.55
C THR A 185 -7.58 -11.41 -11.59
N PRO A 186 -7.41 -10.10 -11.86
CA PRO A 186 -6.12 -9.42 -11.80
C PRO A 186 -5.38 -9.66 -10.48
N ILE A 187 -4.09 -9.97 -10.56
CA ILE A 187 -3.25 -10.30 -9.40
C ILE A 187 -2.15 -9.26 -9.22
N LEU A 188 -2.17 -8.56 -8.10
CA LEU A 188 -1.08 -7.72 -7.61
C LEU A 188 -0.21 -8.53 -6.65
N VAL A 189 1.11 -8.35 -6.73
CA VAL A 189 2.05 -9.15 -5.92
C VAL A 189 3.06 -8.24 -5.21
N GLY A 190 3.32 -8.49 -3.95
CA GLY A 190 4.37 -7.83 -3.18
C GLY A 190 4.52 -8.41 -1.76
N ASN A 191 5.45 -7.87 -1.00
CA ASN A 191 6.19 -6.65 -1.29
C ASN A 191 7.63 -6.99 -1.74
N CYS A 192 8.18 -6.16 -2.58
CA CYS A 192 9.59 -6.21 -2.95
C CYS A 192 10.21 -4.79 -2.97
N VAL A 193 11.53 -4.68 -3.13
CA VAL A 193 12.25 -3.40 -3.07
C VAL A 193 13.43 -3.30 -4.05
N GLY A 194 13.68 -4.35 -4.84
CA GLY A 194 14.85 -4.43 -5.72
C GLY A 194 14.50 -4.67 -7.18
N PHE A 195 15.37 -4.20 -8.06
CA PHE A 195 15.23 -4.32 -9.52
C PHE A 195 15.03 -5.78 -9.97
N GLU A 196 15.94 -6.67 -9.55
CA GLU A 196 15.95 -8.07 -10.02
C GLU A 196 14.69 -8.81 -9.55
N VAL A 197 14.28 -8.60 -8.30
CA VAL A 197 13.07 -9.25 -7.73
C VAL A 197 11.81 -8.73 -8.43
N ALA A 198 11.71 -7.43 -8.66
CA ALA A 198 10.58 -6.85 -9.37
C ALA A 198 10.49 -7.37 -10.82
N LEU A 199 11.63 -7.44 -11.52
CA LEU A 199 11.70 -7.97 -12.87
C LEU A 199 11.25 -9.44 -12.93
N GLU A 200 11.79 -10.29 -12.05
CA GLU A 200 11.40 -11.71 -11.96
C GLU A 200 9.90 -11.88 -11.66
N LEU A 201 9.33 -11.05 -10.77
CA LEU A 201 7.89 -11.07 -10.49
C LEU A 201 7.08 -10.70 -11.74
N MET A 202 7.46 -9.67 -12.50
CA MET A 202 6.79 -9.27 -13.74
C MET A 202 6.85 -10.39 -14.79
N GLU A 203 7.98 -11.08 -14.90
CA GLU A 203 8.19 -12.22 -15.81
C GLU A 203 7.26 -13.40 -15.50
N THR A 204 6.69 -13.48 -14.29
CA THR A 204 5.69 -14.52 -13.94
C THR A 204 4.31 -14.27 -14.54
N GLY A 205 4.05 -13.09 -15.12
CA GLY A 205 2.79 -12.73 -15.77
C GLY A 205 1.78 -11.99 -14.89
N ILE A 206 2.15 -11.58 -13.67
CA ILE A 206 1.29 -10.82 -12.75
C ILE A 206 0.87 -9.45 -13.30
N HIS A 207 -0.08 -8.78 -12.63
CA HIS A 207 -0.74 -7.57 -13.12
C HIS A 207 -0.28 -6.28 -12.43
N GLY A 208 0.55 -6.38 -11.40
CA GLY A 208 1.16 -5.22 -10.73
C GLY A 208 2.06 -5.64 -9.57
N VAL A 209 2.98 -4.76 -9.19
CA VAL A 209 3.99 -5.00 -8.15
C VAL A 209 3.82 -4.00 -7.00
N LEU A 210 3.66 -4.50 -5.75
CA LEU A 210 3.70 -3.67 -4.56
C LEU A 210 5.13 -3.53 -4.06
N VAL A 211 5.52 -2.28 -3.81
CA VAL A 211 6.90 -1.91 -3.48
C VAL A 211 6.97 -1.28 -2.10
N GLY A 212 7.70 -1.94 -1.20
CA GLY A 212 7.97 -1.43 0.14
C GLY A 212 8.20 -2.54 1.15
N VAL A 213 9.28 -2.47 1.91
CA VAL A 213 9.58 -3.37 3.04
C VAL A 213 9.92 -2.53 4.26
N GLY A 214 9.02 -2.54 5.23
CA GLY A 214 9.16 -1.87 6.50
C GLY A 214 8.99 -0.35 6.55
N PRO A 215 8.40 0.36 5.55
CA PRO A 215 8.27 1.82 5.62
C PRO A 215 7.06 2.28 6.44
N GLY A 216 6.08 1.42 6.70
CA GLY A 216 4.83 1.76 7.37
C GLY A 216 4.99 1.99 8.88
N ALA A 217 4.21 2.93 9.45
CA ALA A 217 4.27 3.27 10.88
C ALA A 217 3.92 2.09 11.82
N ALA A 218 3.07 1.17 11.39
CA ALA A 218 2.70 -0.03 12.14
C ALA A 218 3.60 -1.24 11.85
N CYS A 219 4.59 -1.09 10.96
CA CYS A 219 5.50 -2.17 10.58
C CYS A 219 6.72 -2.21 11.51
N THR A 220 7.01 -3.36 12.07
CA THR A 220 8.16 -3.60 12.96
C THR A 220 9.31 -4.33 12.26
N THR A 221 9.20 -4.60 10.97
CA THR A 221 10.18 -5.42 10.23
C THR A 221 11.60 -4.87 10.30
N ARG A 222 11.77 -3.55 10.15
CA ARG A 222 13.09 -2.92 10.17
C ARG A 222 13.76 -3.00 11.56
N GLU A 223 12.97 -2.79 12.59
CA GLU A 223 13.44 -2.85 13.99
C GLU A 223 13.78 -4.28 14.41
N VAL A 224 12.97 -5.25 14.00
CA VAL A 224 13.10 -6.64 14.42
C VAL A 224 14.14 -7.40 13.61
N THR A 225 14.21 -7.17 12.29
CA THR A 225 15.05 -7.97 11.38
C THR A 225 16.19 -7.19 10.75
N GLY A 226 16.19 -5.87 10.82
CA GLY A 226 17.13 -5.00 10.10
C GLY A 226 16.88 -4.95 8.57
N VAL A 227 15.83 -5.63 8.07
CA VAL A 227 15.54 -5.71 6.63
C VAL A 227 14.63 -4.56 6.20
N GLY A 228 15.03 -3.85 5.14
CA GLY A 228 14.24 -2.77 4.54
C GLY A 228 15.06 -1.91 3.60
N VAL A 229 14.35 -1.16 2.75
CA VAL A 229 14.94 -0.15 1.87
C VAL A 229 14.09 1.12 1.98
N PRO A 230 14.69 2.32 2.08
CA PRO A 230 13.97 3.60 2.03
C PRO A 230 13.14 3.73 0.76
N GLN A 231 11.93 4.27 0.89
CA GLN A 231 10.85 4.08 -0.08
C GLN A 231 11.10 4.73 -1.44
N VAL A 232 11.74 5.91 -1.50
CA VAL A 232 12.11 6.56 -2.76
C VAL A 232 13.05 5.66 -3.57
N THR A 233 14.11 5.17 -2.93
CA THR A 233 15.09 4.27 -3.59
C THR A 233 14.42 2.97 -4.04
N ALA A 234 13.57 2.37 -3.21
CA ALA A 234 12.86 1.14 -3.57
C ALA A 234 11.95 1.34 -4.79
N THR A 235 11.17 2.44 -4.80
CA THR A 235 10.26 2.75 -5.91
C THR A 235 11.03 2.98 -7.21
N ILE A 236 12.09 3.79 -7.19
CA ILE A 236 12.94 4.05 -8.38
C ILE A 236 13.53 2.74 -8.92
N SER A 237 14.02 1.87 -8.04
CA SER A 237 14.63 0.59 -8.44
C SER A 237 13.62 -0.34 -9.14
N CYS A 238 12.41 -0.45 -8.58
CA CYS A 238 11.34 -1.27 -9.16
C CYS A 238 10.73 -0.64 -10.42
N ALA A 239 10.64 0.70 -10.49
CA ALA A 239 10.22 1.40 -11.70
C ALA A 239 11.21 1.18 -12.86
N ALA A 240 12.51 1.17 -12.58
CA ALA A 240 13.52 0.82 -13.58
C ALA A 240 13.33 -0.63 -14.10
N ALA A 241 12.96 -1.58 -13.24
CA ALA A 241 12.63 -2.95 -13.67
C ALA A 241 11.39 -2.98 -14.56
N ARG A 242 10.35 -2.17 -14.27
CA ARG A 242 9.17 -2.01 -15.14
C ARG A 242 9.55 -1.50 -16.52
N GLU A 243 10.37 -0.47 -16.62
CA GLU A 243 10.82 0.06 -17.92
C GLU A 243 11.59 -1.00 -18.72
N GLU A 244 12.48 -1.75 -18.08
CA GLU A 244 13.21 -2.83 -18.72
C GLU A 244 12.27 -3.97 -19.17
N TYR A 245 11.31 -4.36 -18.33
CA TYR A 245 10.32 -5.38 -18.68
C TYR A 245 9.43 -4.91 -19.85
N TYR A 246 8.96 -3.65 -19.80
CA TYR A 246 8.16 -3.07 -20.88
C TYR A 246 8.93 -3.02 -22.20
N ARG A 247 10.21 -2.62 -22.17
CA ARG A 247 11.06 -2.59 -23.35
C ARG A 247 11.24 -3.98 -23.99
N ARG A 248 11.30 -5.04 -23.18
CA ARG A 248 11.49 -6.44 -23.67
C ARG A 248 10.18 -7.07 -24.14
N SER A 249 9.10 -6.88 -23.40
CA SER A 249 7.84 -7.63 -23.57
C SER A 249 6.73 -6.84 -24.26
N GLY A 250 6.80 -5.52 -24.29
CA GLY A 250 5.71 -4.63 -24.68
C GLY A 250 4.57 -4.56 -23.66
N ARG A 251 4.65 -5.28 -22.51
CA ARG A 251 3.63 -5.31 -21.46
C ARG A 251 4.03 -4.39 -20.30
N TYR A 252 3.14 -3.48 -19.94
CA TYR A 252 3.37 -2.53 -18.85
C TYR A 252 2.79 -3.06 -17.54
N ILE A 253 3.64 -3.33 -16.55
CA ILE A 253 3.25 -3.79 -15.22
C ILE A 253 3.40 -2.64 -14.23
N PRO A 254 2.32 -2.13 -13.61
CA PRO A 254 2.38 -0.96 -12.74
C PRO A 254 3.16 -1.22 -11.46
N ILE A 255 3.78 -0.15 -10.97
CA ILE A 255 4.42 -0.07 -9.66
C ILE A 255 3.49 0.62 -8.68
N ILE A 256 3.17 -0.06 -7.59
CA ILE A 256 2.33 0.46 -6.50
C ILE A 256 3.23 0.67 -5.29
N THR A 257 3.53 1.92 -4.96
CA THR A 257 4.34 2.25 -3.78
C THR A 257 3.50 2.05 -2.51
N ASP A 258 3.94 1.10 -1.66
CA ASP A 258 3.22 0.69 -0.44
C ASP A 258 3.95 1.12 0.83
N GLY A 259 3.30 1.99 1.60
CA GLY A 259 3.72 2.46 2.92
C GLY A 259 4.67 3.65 2.93
N GLY A 260 4.82 4.25 4.11
CA GLY A 260 5.70 5.38 4.37
C GLY A 260 5.14 6.76 3.95
N ILE A 261 4.05 6.81 3.23
CA ILE A 261 3.38 8.04 2.79
C ILE A 261 2.48 8.56 3.90
N ARG A 262 2.66 9.81 4.32
CA ARG A 262 1.92 10.46 5.41
C ARG A 262 1.16 11.70 4.96
N THR A 263 1.64 12.36 3.92
CA THR A 263 1.17 13.67 3.44
C THR A 263 1.06 13.71 1.92
N GLY A 264 0.39 14.73 1.38
CA GLY A 264 0.36 14.99 -0.06
C GLY A 264 1.75 15.18 -0.67
N GLY A 265 2.69 15.77 0.08
CA GLY A 265 4.09 15.90 -0.37
C GLY A 265 4.81 14.55 -0.50
N ASP A 266 4.60 13.63 0.46
CA ASP A 266 5.15 12.26 0.37
C ASP A 266 4.51 11.51 -0.82
N LEU A 267 3.18 11.69 -1.02
CA LEU A 267 2.42 11.15 -2.15
C LEU A 267 3.03 11.58 -3.50
N CYS A 268 3.23 12.88 -3.68
CA CYS A 268 3.84 13.42 -4.91
C CYS A 268 5.24 12.85 -5.18
N LYS A 269 6.06 12.71 -4.12
CA LYS A 269 7.40 12.10 -4.22
C LYS A 269 7.34 10.62 -4.63
N ALA A 270 6.33 9.87 -4.18
CA ALA A 270 6.13 8.50 -4.62
C ALA A 270 5.86 8.42 -6.13
N PHE A 271 4.98 9.28 -6.66
CA PHE A 271 4.71 9.33 -8.10
C PHE A 271 5.93 9.77 -8.91
N VAL A 272 6.64 10.81 -8.49
CA VAL A 272 7.89 11.24 -9.16
C VAL A 272 8.97 10.15 -9.09
N SER A 273 8.96 9.30 -8.07
CA SER A 273 9.86 8.13 -7.99
C SER A 273 9.50 7.01 -8.97
N GLY A 274 8.37 7.10 -9.68
CA GLY A 274 7.95 6.13 -10.68
C GLY A 274 6.77 5.25 -10.28
N ALA A 275 6.04 5.59 -9.20
CA ALA A 275 4.79 4.90 -8.86
C ALA A 275 3.67 5.24 -9.86
N ASP A 276 2.84 4.25 -10.19
CA ASP A 276 1.63 4.41 -11.00
C ASP A 276 0.38 4.54 -10.11
N ALA A 277 0.44 3.96 -8.93
CA ALA A 277 -0.52 4.12 -7.84
C ALA A 277 0.20 3.98 -6.49
N VAL A 278 -0.51 4.25 -5.40
CA VAL A 278 0.04 4.11 -4.05
C VAL A 278 -0.89 3.31 -3.15
N MET A 279 -0.33 2.55 -2.21
CA MET A 279 -1.07 1.89 -1.14
C MET A 279 -0.82 2.64 0.18
N LEU A 280 -1.90 3.08 0.82
CA LEU A 280 -1.85 3.94 2.00
C LEU A 280 -2.41 3.24 3.24
N GLY A 281 -1.60 3.23 4.32
CA GLY A 281 -2.00 2.78 5.65
C GLY A 281 -2.44 3.95 6.54
N THR A 282 -1.47 4.70 7.04
CA THR A 282 -1.70 5.78 8.03
C THR A 282 -2.73 6.81 7.59
N PRO A 283 -2.70 7.40 6.39
CA PRO A 283 -3.71 8.37 5.99
C PRO A 283 -5.13 7.79 5.98
N MET A 284 -5.27 6.53 5.58
CA MET A 284 -6.59 5.85 5.55
C MET A 284 -7.08 5.51 6.96
N ALA A 285 -6.18 5.10 7.87
CA ALA A 285 -6.52 4.88 9.29
C ALA A 285 -6.93 6.17 10.03
N GLN A 286 -6.64 7.34 9.46
CA GLN A 286 -7.03 8.66 9.98
C GLN A 286 -8.43 9.10 9.52
N ALA A 287 -9.10 8.32 8.66
CA ALA A 287 -10.46 8.58 8.24
C ALA A 287 -11.47 8.24 9.35
N GLU A 288 -12.55 9.02 9.44
CA GLU A 288 -13.66 8.76 10.35
C GLU A 288 -14.34 7.42 10.07
N GLU A 289 -14.33 6.99 8.80
CA GLU A 289 -14.93 5.73 8.35
C GLU A 289 -14.04 4.51 8.61
N ALA A 290 -12.78 4.70 9.03
CA ALA A 290 -11.88 3.59 9.33
C ALA A 290 -12.29 2.90 10.65
N PRO A 291 -12.47 1.57 10.66
CA PRO A 291 -13.00 0.86 11.83
C PRO A 291 -12.06 0.88 13.04
N GLY A 292 -10.77 1.21 12.84
CA GLY A 292 -9.76 1.32 13.90
C GLY A 292 -9.84 2.58 14.76
N LEU A 293 -10.79 3.50 14.53
CA LEU A 293 -11.04 4.69 15.34
C LEU A 293 -9.79 5.55 15.60
N GLY A 294 -8.96 5.75 14.57
CA GLY A 294 -7.71 6.49 14.67
C GLY A 294 -6.55 5.69 15.27
N PHE A 295 -6.70 4.38 15.38
CA PHE A 295 -5.61 3.45 15.63
C PHE A 295 -5.30 2.64 14.36
N ASN A 296 -4.07 2.14 14.28
CA ASN A 296 -3.63 1.24 13.23
C ASN A 296 -2.77 0.12 13.83
N TRP A 297 -2.77 -1.06 13.23
CA TRP A 297 -1.93 -2.19 13.64
C TRP A 297 -1.57 -3.06 12.44
N GLY A 298 -0.34 -3.60 12.48
CA GLY A 298 0.17 -4.45 11.44
C GLY A 298 -0.51 -5.82 11.42
N MET A 299 -0.76 -6.33 10.21
CA MET A 299 -1.35 -7.65 9.99
C MET A 299 -0.32 -8.70 9.58
N ALA A 300 0.95 -8.31 9.39
CA ALA A 300 2.01 -9.24 9.06
C ALA A 300 2.12 -10.34 10.11
N ASN A 301 2.01 -11.58 9.65
CA ASN A 301 2.20 -12.76 10.47
C ASN A 301 3.73 -12.95 10.61
N ALA A 302 4.34 -12.19 11.52
CA ALA A 302 5.68 -12.52 11.96
C ALA A 302 5.66 -13.93 12.58
N ASP A 303 6.82 -14.58 12.64
CA ASP A 303 6.99 -15.83 13.38
C ASP A 303 6.26 -15.73 14.74
N PRO A 304 5.53 -16.79 15.18
CA PRO A 304 4.81 -16.78 16.45
C PRO A 304 5.65 -16.38 17.66
N SER A 305 6.98 -16.49 17.57
CA SER A 305 7.93 -16.07 18.60
C SER A 305 8.24 -14.57 18.58
N LEU A 306 7.85 -13.84 17.51
CA LEU A 306 8.08 -12.41 17.39
C LEU A 306 6.83 -11.63 17.80
N PRO A 307 6.97 -10.45 18.43
CA PRO A 307 5.83 -9.61 18.77
C PRO A 307 5.10 -9.22 17.47
N ARG A 308 3.79 -9.47 17.44
CA ARG A 308 2.93 -8.96 16.36
C ARG A 308 2.86 -7.45 16.43
N GLY A 309 2.57 -6.84 15.27
CA GLY A 309 2.54 -5.39 15.11
C GLY A 309 1.81 -4.68 16.24
N THR A 310 2.50 -3.73 16.85
CA THR A 310 1.96 -2.91 17.92
C THR A 310 0.84 -2.03 17.38
N ARG A 311 -0.24 -1.86 18.15
CA ARG A 311 -1.27 -0.87 17.85
C ARG A 311 -0.67 0.53 17.97
N VAL A 312 -0.76 1.33 16.91
CA VAL A 312 -0.23 2.69 16.83
C VAL A 312 -1.37 3.69 16.77
N LYS A 313 -1.34 4.71 17.63
CA LYS A 313 -2.30 5.81 17.56
C LYS A 313 -1.89 6.79 16.47
N VAL A 314 -2.74 6.95 15.45
CA VAL A 314 -2.53 7.90 14.35
C VAL A 314 -3.52 9.07 14.41
N GLY A 315 -4.59 8.94 15.20
CA GLY A 315 -5.66 9.92 15.39
C GLY A 315 -6.58 10.02 14.18
N VAL A 316 -7.78 10.54 14.40
CA VAL A 316 -8.73 10.86 13.31
C VAL A 316 -8.44 12.27 12.84
N LYS A 317 -8.46 12.48 11.52
CA LYS A 317 -8.17 13.80 10.89
C LYS A 317 -9.30 14.33 10.01
N GLY A 318 -10.34 13.57 9.77
CA GLY A 318 -11.52 13.95 9.01
C GLY A 318 -12.18 12.78 8.30
N SER A 319 -13.22 13.05 7.52
CA SER A 319 -13.83 12.04 6.68
C SER A 319 -12.85 11.57 5.58
N LEU A 320 -13.09 10.38 5.04
CA LEU A 320 -12.29 9.85 3.92
C LEU A 320 -12.31 10.81 2.71
N GLU A 321 -13.47 11.40 2.42
CA GLU A 321 -13.62 12.40 1.37
C GLU A 321 -12.77 13.64 1.63
N GLN A 322 -12.74 14.13 2.88
CA GLN A 322 -11.92 15.27 3.28
C GLN A 322 -10.41 14.96 3.17
N ILE A 323 -10.00 13.75 3.55
CA ILE A 323 -8.61 13.31 3.43
C ILE A 323 -8.21 13.24 1.94
N LEU A 324 -9.07 12.73 1.08
CA LEU A 324 -8.76 12.57 -0.34
C LEU A 324 -8.92 13.89 -1.13
N PHE A 325 -10.03 14.60 -0.96
CA PHE A 325 -10.42 15.71 -1.84
C PHE A 325 -10.60 17.05 -1.14
N GLY A 326 -10.60 17.08 0.20
CA GLY A 326 -10.82 18.30 0.96
C GLY A 326 -12.32 18.63 1.15
N PRO A 327 -12.64 19.88 1.51
CA PRO A 327 -11.70 20.98 1.75
C PRO A 327 -10.78 20.73 2.94
N SER A 328 -9.53 21.20 2.85
CA SER A 328 -8.57 21.07 3.96
C SER A 328 -8.78 22.18 4.98
N ASN A 329 -8.86 21.79 6.26
CA ASN A 329 -8.80 22.69 7.41
C ASN A 329 -7.45 22.59 8.17
N ARG A 330 -6.47 21.87 7.58
CA ARG A 330 -5.14 21.61 8.12
C ARG A 330 -4.06 22.07 7.15
N THR A 331 -2.92 22.50 7.70
CA THR A 331 -1.76 22.95 6.93
C THR A 331 -0.62 21.92 6.87
N ASP A 332 -0.83 20.74 7.49
CA ASP A 332 0.18 19.70 7.63
C ASP A 332 0.25 18.71 6.42
N GLY A 333 -0.56 18.93 5.39
CA GLY A 333 -0.59 18.12 4.17
C GLY A 333 -1.28 16.76 4.33
N THR A 334 -2.00 16.52 5.44
CA THR A 334 -2.67 15.24 5.70
C THR A 334 -4.10 15.16 5.15
N GLN A 335 -4.63 16.25 4.62
CA GLN A 335 -5.93 16.34 3.95
C GLN A 335 -5.75 16.82 2.51
N ASN A 336 -6.78 16.56 1.67
CA ASN A 336 -6.81 16.92 0.26
C ASN A 336 -5.61 16.35 -0.54
N LEU A 337 -5.36 15.05 -0.40
CA LEU A 337 -4.24 14.38 -1.04
C LEU A 337 -4.29 14.48 -2.57
N MET A 338 -5.48 14.37 -3.16
CA MET A 338 -5.66 14.49 -4.61
C MET A 338 -5.47 15.91 -5.11
N GLY A 339 -5.88 16.91 -4.32
CA GLY A 339 -5.56 18.32 -4.62
C GLY A 339 -4.06 18.60 -4.59
N ALA A 340 -3.34 18.04 -3.61
CA ALA A 340 -1.89 18.13 -3.55
C ALA A 340 -1.22 17.48 -4.77
N LEU A 341 -1.70 16.30 -5.19
CA LEU A 341 -1.20 15.61 -6.37
C LEU A 341 -1.40 16.44 -7.65
N ARG A 342 -2.63 16.90 -7.90
CA ARG A 342 -2.94 17.72 -9.08
C ARG A 342 -2.16 19.05 -9.10
N THR A 343 -2.00 19.68 -7.95
CA THR A 343 -1.18 20.90 -7.81
C THR A 343 0.30 20.62 -8.12
N CYS A 344 0.84 19.51 -7.60
CA CYS A 344 2.20 19.10 -7.91
C CYS A 344 2.37 18.82 -9.42
N MET A 345 1.46 18.06 -10.02
CA MET A 345 1.44 17.82 -11.48
C MET A 345 1.45 19.13 -12.25
N GLY A 346 0.61 20.08 -11.85
CA GLY A 346 0.57 21.43 -12.43
C GLY A 346 1.92 22.17 -12.36
N MET A 347 2.59 22.12 -11.21
CA MET A 347 3.92 22.72 -10.99
C MET A 347 5.02 22.03 -11.80
N LEU A 348 4.81 20.77 -12.19
CA LEU A 348 5.76 20.00 -13.00
C LEU A 348 5.47 20.07 -14.51
N GLY A 349 4.34 20.64 -14.90
CA GLY A 349 3.86 20.62 -16.28
C GLY A 349 3.42 19.23 -16.75
N ALA A 350 3.12 18.34 -15.83
CA ALA A 350 2.74 16.96 -16.10
C ALA A 350 1.21 16.83 -16.25
N SER A 351 0.73 16.41 -17.42
CA SER A 351 -0.69 16.24 -17.69
C SER A 351 -1.25 14.89 -17.18
N ASN A 352 -0.38 13.92 -16.92
CA ASN A 352 -0.74 12.60 -16.42
C ASN A 352 0.35 12.04 -15.51
N ILE A 353 0.07 10.92 -14.84
CA ILE A 353 0.98 10.29 -13.87
C ILE A 353 2.32 9.88 -14.52
N ARG A 354 2.31 9.36 -15.74
CA ARG A 354 3.56 8.93 -16.42
C ARG A 354 4.49 10.09 -16.72
N GLU A 355 3.96 11.28 -16.99
CA GLU A 355 4.78 12.47 -17.20
C GLU A 355 5.45 12.92 -15.91
N MET A 356 4.85 12.68 -14.72
CA MET A 356 5.51 12.93 -13.44
C MET A 356 6.79 12.11 -13.25
N HIS A 357 6.88 10.90 -13.83
CA HIS A 357 8.08 10.07 -13.74
C HIS A 357 9.32 10.73 -14.35
N ASN A 358 9.15 11.72 -15.24
CA ASN A 358 10.25 12.47 -15.86
C ASN A 358 10.74 13.64 -14.99
N ALA A 359 10.04 13.98 -13.91
CA ALA A 359 10.40 15.09 -13.04
C ALA A 359 11.69 14.81 -12.27
N LYS A 360 12.45 15.87 -12.00
CA LYS A 360 13.73 15.78 -11.28
C LYS A 360 13.50 15.82 -9.78
N MET A 361 14.30 15.06 -9.04
CA MET A 361 14.43 15.16 -7.58
C MET A 361 15.86 15.47 -7.19
N ILE A 362 16.01 16.17 -6.07
CA ILE A 362 17.30 16.45 -5.43
C ILE A 362 17.32 15.93 -4.00
N VAL A 363 18.51 15.67 -3.49
CA VAL A 363 18.71 15.34 -2.07
C VAL A 363 18.63 16.61 -1.25
N ALA A 364 17.67 16.72 -0.37
CA ALA A 364 17.37 17.92 0.41
C ALA A 364 16.85 17.54 1.82
N PRO A 365 17.70 17.03 2.70
CA PRO A 365 17.26 16.49 4.00
C PRO A 365 16.66 17.53 4.94
N ALA A 366 16.98 18.82 4.75
CA ALA A 366 16.45 19.93 5.56
C ALA A 366 15.20 20.60 4.97
N ILE A 367 14.69 20.13 3.83
CA ILE A 367 13.60 20.83 3.10
C ILE A 367 12.32 21.05 3.93
N LYS A 368 12.03 20.15 4.86
CA LYS A 368 10.85 20.25 5.73
C LYS A 368 11.02 21.24 6.87
N THR A 369 12.25 21.55 7.26
CA THR A 369 12.56 22.42 8.40
C THR A 369 13.10 23.78 8.00
N GLU A 370 13.55 23.96 6.76
CA GLU A 370 14.08 25.22 6.24
C GLU A 370 13.04 26.35 6.35
N GLY A 371 13.33 27.37 7.17
CA GLY A 371 12.45 28.50 7.41
C GLY A 371 11.12 28.20 8.12
N LYS A 372 10.98 27.01 8.72
CA LYS A 372 9.70 26.52 9.28
C LYS A 372 9.66 26.44 10.80
N HIS A 373 10.61 27.06 11.51
CA HIS A 373 10.71 26.99 12.97
C HIS A 373 9.38 27.28 13.69
N TYR A 374 8.75 28.40 13.37
CA TYR A 374 7.47 28.79 13.99
C TYR A 374 6.31 27.88 13.59
N GLN A 375 6.26 27.40 12.32
CA GLN A 375 5.19 26.56 11.82
C GLN A 375 5.24 25.15 12.44
N LEU A 376 6.43 24.67 12.78
CA LEU A 376 6.65 23.34 13.35
C LEU A 376 6.67 23.36 14.89
N GLY A 377 6.53 24.52 15.52
CA GLY A 377 6.63 24.68 16.98
C GLY A 377 8.02 24.32 17.52
N MET A 378 9.06 24.54 16.71
CA MET A 378 10.46 24.33 17.10
C MET A 378 11.00 25.69 17.59
N ASP A 379 10.83 25.98 18.89
CA ASP A 379 11.40 27.14 19.57
C ASP A 379 12.88 26.96 19.91
#